data_c0a6870fbf2fc36893b1bcd47375e737
#
_entry.id   c0a6870fbf2fc36893b1bcd47375e737
#
_cell.length_a   1.000
_cell.length_b   1.000
_cell.length_c   1.000
_cell.angle_alpha   90.00
_cell.angle_beta   90.00
_cell.angle_gamma   90.00
#
_symmetry.space_group_name_H-M   'P 1'
#
loop_
_entity.id
_entity.type
_entity.pdbx_description
1 polymer ?
#
loop_
_entity_poly.entity_id
_entity_poly.type
_entity_poly.pdbx_seq_one_letter_code
_entity_poly.pdbx_strand_id
1 'polypeptide(L)'
;LYHHTKNKGDLGVLKAQVDLHQKGYMILIPHTEHSPFDLVVYKDGYFKRVQVKYRELTSRGILEVRFRSSYCNTKGIVTSVVEKNEIDVYCVYCPQTDECYYFDPK
;
A
#
# COMPACT_ATOMS: atom_id res chain seq x y z
N LEU A 1 -7.18 12.22 -19.86
CA LEU A 1 -7.66 10.87 -19.99
C LEU A 1 -7.81 10.20 -18.64
N TYR A 2 -8.91 9.51 -18.45
CA TYR A 2 -9.22 8.84 -17.21
C TYR A 2 -8.75 7.38 -17.26
N HIS A 3 -7.86 7.01 -16.34
CA HIS A 3 -7.39 5.64 -16.21
C HIS A 3 -7.91 5.05 -14.91
N HIS A 4 -8.85 4.13 -14.99
CA HIS A 4 -9.47 3.53 -13.81
C HIS A 4 -8.48 2.96 -12.81
N THR A 5 -7.56 2.12 -13.26
CA THR A 5 -6.62 1.45 -12.38
C THR A 5 -5.66 2.43 -11.72
N LYS A 6 -5.15 3.38 -12.50
CA LYS A 6 -4.24 4.38 -11.97
C LYS A 6 -4.95 5.31 -11.00
N ASN A 7 -6.16 5.74 -11.32
CA ASN A 7 -6.93 6.62 -10.44
C ASN A 7 -7.31 5.94 -9.14
N LYS A 8 -7.59 4.65 -9.16
CA LYS A 8 -7.87 3.89 -7.94
C LYS A 8 -6.64 3.85 -7.05
N GLY A 9 -5.47 3.57 -7.64
CA GLY A 9 -4.22 3.59 -6.89
C GLY A 9 -3.93 4.95 -6.29
N ASP A 10 -4.10 6.01 -7.09
CA ASP A 10 -3.88 7.38 -6.62
C ASP A 10 -4.85 7.74 -5.50
N LEU A 11 -6.11 7.35 -5.61
CA LEU A 11 -7.10 7.59 -4.56
C LEU A 11 -6.70 6.90 -3.26
N GLY A 12 -6.23 5.66 -3.35
CA GLY A 12 -5.76 4.93 -2.17
C GLY A 12 -4.64 5.68 -1.46
N VAL A 13 -3.67 6.19 -2.23
CA VAL A 13 -2.55 6.95 -1.65
C VAL A 13 -3.06 8.24 -1.00
N LEU A 14 -3.99 8.95 -1.63
CA LEU A 14 -4.55 10.17 -1.05
C LEU A 14 -5.30 9.87 0.24
N LYS A 15 -6.09 8.81 0.26
CA LYS A 15 -6.82 8.41 1.46
C LYS A 15 -5.88 8.00 2.59
N ALA A 16 -4.80 7.29 2.26
CA ALA A 16 -3.79 6.93 3.24
C ALA A 16 -3.14 8.18 3.84
N GLN A 17 -2.84 9.18 3.02
CA GLN A 17 -2.25 10.43 3.50
C GLN A 17 -3.18 11.12 4.49
N VAL A 18 -4.46 11.23 4.16
CA VAL A 18 -5.42 11.86 5.06
C VAL A 18 -5.51 11.10 6.37
N ASP A 19 -5.65 9.79 6.30
CA ASP A 19 -5.78 8.96 7.50
C ASP A 19 -4.55 9.05 8.40
N LEU A 20 -3.37 8.94 7.82
CA LEU A 20 -2.12 9.01 8.56
C LEU A 20 -1.88 10.41 9.13
N HIS A 21 -2.24 11.44 8.37
CA HIS A 21 -2.14 12.81 8.86
C HIS A 21 -3.04 13.00 10.09
N GLN A 22 -4.25 12.50 10.05
CA GLN A 22 -5.17 12.59 11.17
C GLN A 22 -4.68 11.83 12.40
N LYS A 23 -3.86 10.80 12.18
CA LYS A 23 -3.24 10.03 13.26
C LYS A 23 -1.95 10.67 13.79
N GLY A 24 -1.59 11.84 13.29
CA GLY A 24 -0.45 12.60 13.79
C GLY A 24 0.88 12.32 13.10
N TYR A 25 0.87 11.64 11.96
CA TYR A 25 2.10 11.36 11.21
C TYR A 25 2.44 12.50 10.26
N MET A 26 3.74 12.79 10.14
CA MET A 26 4.24 13.63 9.06
C MET A 26 4.41 12.75 7.82
N ILE A 27 3.95 13.23 6.68
CA ILE A 27 3.99 12.49 5.43
C ILE A 27 5.16 12.97 4.57
N LEU A 28 5.97 12.04 4.09
CA LEU A 28 7.05 12.32 3.16
C LEU A 28 6.78 11.53 1.88
N ILE A 29 6.87 12.20 0.74
CA ILE A 29 6.59 11.58 -0.56
C ILE A 29 7.89 11.36 -1.30
N PRO A 30 8.16 10.13 -1.78
CA PRO A 30 9.33 9.88 -2.61
C PRO A 30 9.29 10.72 -3.88
N HIS A 31 10.43 11.26 -4.25
CA HIS A 31 10.54 12.11 -5.44
C HIS A 31 10.44 11.31 -6.74
N THR A 32 10.74 10.02 -6.70
CA THR A 32 10.78 9.18 -7.90
C THR A 32 9.55 8.26 -7.97
N GLU A 33 9.15 7.92 -9.20
CA GLU A 33 8.08 6.96 -9.46
C GLU A 33 8.53 5.51 -9.23
N HIS A 34 9.84 5.29 -9.12
CA HIS A 34 10.40 3.95 -9.01
C HIS A 34 10.63 3.50 -7.58
N SER A 35 10.09 4.23 -6.62
CA SER A 35 10.21 3.87 -5.22
C SER A 35 9.43 2.58 -4.93
N PRO A 36 9.99 1.65 -4.13
CA PRO A 36 9.27 0.44 -3.73
C PRO A 36 8.16 0.71 -2.72
N PHE A 37 8.11 1.89 -2.15
CA PHE A 37 7.04 2.30 -1.24
C PHE A 37 6.40 3.58 -1.75
N ASP A 38 5.16 3.83 -1.35
CA ASP A 38 4.40 4.98 -1.84
C ASP A 38 4.63 6.23 -1.02
N LEU A 39 4.87 6.06 0.28
CA LEU A 39 5.16 7.17 1.15
C LEU A 39 5.96 6.72 2.37
N VAL A 40 6.53 7.69 3.05
CA VAL A 40 7.21 7.49 4.31
C VAL A 40 6.49 8.34 5.36
N VAL A 41 6.30 7.79 6.54
CA VAL A 41 5.68 8.51 7.64
C VAL A 41 6.67 8.67 8.78
N TYR A 42 6.56 9.77 9.49
CA TYR A 42 7.41 10.08 10.62
C TYR A 42 6.54 10.44 11.83
N LYS A 43 6.84 9.84 12.96
CA LYS A 43 6.20 10.19 14.22
C LYS A 43 7.09 9.75 15.38
N ASP A 44 7.24 10.61 16.37
CA ASP A 44 7.95 10.31 17.62
C ASP A 44 9.36 9.74 17.42
N GLY A 45 10.07 10.24 16.40
CA GLY A 45 11.45 9.84 16.13
C GLY A 45 11.61 8.63 15.24
N TYR A 46 10.52 8.08 14.72
CA TYR A 46 10.56 6.88 13.88
C TYR A 46 10.01 7.14 12.49
N PHE A 47 10.73 6.62 11.50
CA PHE A 47 10.29 6.62 10.11
C PHE A 47 9.78 5.24 9.74
N LYS A 48 8.70 5.18 8.97
CA LYS A 48 8.16 3.91 8.44
C LYS A 48 7.84 4.07 6.96
N ARG A 49 8.28 3.10 6.18
CA ARG A 49 8.00 3.04 4.75
C ARG A 49 6.66 2.37 4.54
N VAL A 50 5.76 3.03 3.84
CA VAL A 50 4.37 2.57 3.68
C VAL A 50 4.10 2.30 2.22
N GLN A 51 3.58 1.11 1.92
CA GLN A 51 3.01 0.81 0.62
C GLN A 51 1.51 0.79 0.73
N VAL A 52 0.84 1.48 -0.20
CA VAL A 52 -0.60 1.59 -0.19
C VAL A 52 -1.19 0.68 -1.26
N LYS A 53 -2.25 -0.01 -0.90
CA LYS A 53 -3.01 -0.87 -1.81
C LYS A 53 -4.46 -0.43 -1.79
N TYR A 54 -5.07 -0.38 -2.98
CA TYR A 54 -6.49 -0.15 -3.14
C TYR A 54 -7.14 -1.52 -3.35
N ARG A 55 -8.04 -1.90 -2.48
CA ARG A 55 -8.71 -3.21 -2.59
C ARG A 55 -10.19 -3.07 -2.32
N GLU A 56 -10.98 -3.64 -3.21
CA GLU A 56 -12.43 -3.70 -3.05
C GLU A 56 -12.79 -5.00 -2.34
N LEU A 57 -13.91 -4.99 -1.63
CA LEU A 57 -14.42 -6.20 -1.02
C LEU A 57 -14.80 -7.22 -2.10
N THR A 58 -14.62 -8.50 -1.80
CA THR A 58 -15.08 -9.57 -2.68
C THR A 58 -16.61 -9.62 -2.68
N SER A 59 -17.19 -10.43 -3.58
CA SER A 59 -18.64 -10.64 -3.62
C SER A 59 -19.20 -11.16 -2.31
N ARG A 60 -18.35 -11.77 -1.46
CA ARG A 60 -18.73 -12.26 -0.13
C ARG A 60 -18.54 -11.21 0.97
N GLY A 61 -18.13 -9.99 0.62
CA GLY A 61 -17.85 -8.95 1.59
C GLY A 61 -16.55 -9.14 2.34
N ILE A 62 -15.60 -9.86 1.78
CA ILE A 62 -14.31 -10.14 2.41
C ILE A 62 -13.24 -9.25 1.76
N LEU A 63 -12.37 -8.67 2.59
CA LEU A 63 -11.22 -7.93 2.12
C LEU A 63 -10.04 -8.89 1.97
N GLU A 64 -9.69 -9.21 0.73
CA GLU A 64 -8.54 -10.05 0.42
C GLU A 64 -7.33 -9.19 0.09
N VAL A 65 -6.22 -9.45 0.77
CA VAL A 65 -4.99 -8.69 0.57
C VAL A 65 -3.83 -9.67 0.36
N ARG A 66 -3.06 -9.41 -0.70
CA ARG A 66 -1.83 -10.16 -0.98
C ARG A 66 -0.64 -9.22 -0.83
N PHE A 67 0.32 -9.63 -0.02
CA PHE A 67 1.49 -8.81 0.28
C PHE A 67 2.74 -9.24 -0.48
N ARG A 68 2.64 -10.28 -1.30
CA ARG A 68 3.74 -10.68 -2.17
C ARG A 68 3.19 -11.06 -3.52
N SER A 69 3.97 -10.78 -4.54
CA SER A 69 3.66 -11.22 -5.89
C SER A 69 4.44 -12.51 -6.18
N SER A 70 3.81 -13.40 -6.91
CA SER A 70 4.45 -14.59 -7.43
C SER A 70 4.14 -14.71 -8.90
N TYR A 71 5.06 -15.30 -9.65
CA TYR A 71 4.87 -15.52 -11.08
C TYR A 71 5.60 -16.80 -11.50
N CYS A 72 5.11 -17.40 -12.58
CA CYS A 72 5.76 -18.56 -13.16
C CYS A 72 6.55 -18.14 -14.39
N ASN A 73 7.74 -18.71 -14.52
CA ASN A 73 8.54 -18.56 -15.72
C ASN A 73 9.05 -19.94 -16.14
N THR A 74 9.95 -20.00 -17.10
CA THR A 74 10.50 -21.26 -17.58
C THR A 74 11.29 -22.04 -16.50
N LYS A 75 11.62 -21.41 -15.42
CA LYS A 75 12.35 -22.02 -14.31
C LYS A 75 11.45 -22.38 -13.12
N GLY A 76 10.16 -22.13 -13.23
CA GLY A 76 9.22 -22.43 -12.18
C GLY A 76 8.58 -21.20 -11.57
N ILE A 77 8.09 -21.32 -10.35
CA ILE A 77 7.43 -20.23 -9.63
C ILE A 77 8.48 -19.40 -8.91
N VAL A 78 8.47 -18.11 -9.17
CA VAL A 78 9.34 -17.15 -8.49
C VAL A 78 8.47 -16.26 -7.63
N THR A 79 8.78 -16.17 -6.35
CA THR A 79 8.07 -15.31 -5.42
C THR A 79 8.98 -14.14 -5.06
N SER A 80 8.48 -12.93 -5.28
CA SER A 80 9.19 -11.73 -4.87
C SER A 80 9.05 -11.55 -3.35
N VAL A 81 10.20 -11.37 -2.68
CA VAL A 81 10.22 -11.09 -1.23
C VAL A 81 10.80 -9.71 -0.94
N VAL A 82 10.97 -8.90 -1.99
CA VAL A 82 11.61 -7.59 -1.89
C VAL A 82 10.85 -6.69 -0.91
N GLU A 83 9.54 -6.77 -0.94
CA GLU A 83 8.69 -5.92 -0.10
C GLU A 83 8.96 -6.09 1.39
N LYS A 84 9.28 -7.31 1.83
CA LYS A 84 9.55 -7.56 3.25
C LYS A 84 10.72 -6.75 3.80
N ASN A 85 11.68 -6.42 2.93
CA ASN A 85 12.88 -5.69 3.31
C ASN A 85 12.76 -4.19 3.08
N GLU A 86 11.79 -3.77 2.28
CA GLU A 86 11.67 -2.39 1.84
C GLU A 86 10.40 -1.70 2.34
N ILE A 87 9.48 -2.47 2.93
CA ILE A 87 8.20 -1.97 3.41
C ILE A 87 8.10 -2.24 4.91
N ASP A 88 7.71 -1.24 5.66
CA ASP A 88 7.49 -1.38 7.10
C ASP A 88 6.02 -1.59 7.42
N VAL A 89 5.12 -1.02 6.62
CA VAL A 89 3.68 -1.10 6.84
C VAL A 89 2.97 -1.13 5.50
N TYR A 90 1.96 -1.99 5.38
CA TYR A 90 1.00 -1.93 4.29
C TYR A 90 -0.23 -1.19 4.75
N CYS A 91 -0.67 -0.22 3.94
CA CYS A 91 -1.93 0.49 4.15
C CYS A 91 -2.89 0.04 3.03
N VAL A 92 -3.99 -0.58 3.40
CA VAL A 92 -5.00 -1.02 2.44
C VAL A 92 -6.21 -0.12 2.57
N TYR A 93 -6.50 0.62 1.49
CA TYR A 93 -7.72 1.41 1.43
C TYR A 93 -8.82 0.60 0.77
N CYS A 94 -9.96 0.51 1.45
CA CYS A 94 -11.16 -0.16 0.96
C CYS A 94 -12.24 0.88 0.66
N PRO A 95 -12.66 1.02 -0.60
CA PRO A 95 -13.63 2.06 -0.94
C PRO A 95 -15.03 1.81 -0.40
N GLN A 96 -15.45 0.54 -0.23
CA GLN A 96 -16.77 0.25 0.30
C GLN A 96 -16.93 0.67 1.75
N THR A 97 -15.86 0.58 2.55
CA THR A 97 -15.89 1.02 3.94
C THR A 97 -15.35 2.44 4.11
N ASP A 98 -14.69 2.96 3.08
CA ASP A 98 -13.97 4.24 3.12
C ASP A 98 -12.99 4.32 4.30
N GLU A 99 -12.30 3.20 4.55
CA GLU A 99 -11.34 3.09 5.66
C GLU A 99 -10.00 2.54 5.18
N CYS A 100 -8.97 2.89 5.93
CA CYS A 100 -7.62 2.37 5.75
C CYS A 100 -7.32 1.34 6.83
N TYR A 101 -6.75 0.22 6.40
CA TYR A 101 -6.35 -0.88 7.29
C TYR A 101 -4.84 -1.05 7.19
N TYR A 102 -4.19 -1.33 8.31
CA TYR A 102 -2.73 -1.37 8.38
C TYR A 102 -2.26 -2.77 8.75
N PHE A 103 -1.27 -3.25 8.03
CA PHE A 103 -0.74 -4.60 8.20
C PHE A 103 0.78 -4.58 8.23
N ASP A 104 1.34 -5.44 9.08
CA ASP A 104 2.77 -5.69 9.14
C ASP A 104 3.14 -6.66 8.00
N PRO A 105 4.23 -6.42 7.24
CA PRO A 105 4.65 -7.33 6.16
C PRO A 105 5.09 -8.72 6.63
N LYS A 106 5.34 -8.90 7.90
CA LYS A 106 5.81 -10.18 8.44
C LYS A 106 4.71 -11.19 8.66
#